data_f47884d0485dfc177628d58e00d123ab
#
_entry.id   f47884d0485dfc177628d58e00d123ab
#
_cell.length_a   1.000
_cell.length_b   1.000
_cell.length_c   1.000
_cell.angle_alpha   90.00
_cell.angle_beta   90.00
_cell.angle_gamma   90.00
#
_symmetry.space_group_name_H-M   'P 1'
#
loop_
_entity.id
_entity.type
_entity.pdbx_description
1 polymer ?
#
loop_
_entity_poly.entity_id
_entity_poly.type
_entity_poly.pdbx_seq_one_letter_code
_entity_poly.pdbx_strand_id
1 'polypeptide(L)'
;MEKKKKEEEMDSGKNSYSHILKYTGLFGGVQGLNILVGVVRNKFTAMFLGPSGMGLLALFNSTSNFLTSATNLGIPTSGVRVVSEADARNGVDQAVSQVRTLSLLSAFLGAFICAIFGPLLNLFTFSWGNHTWHFVLLAPTIFFTILAGGETAILKGLGKLKALAAQAFLLALVSLLVSVPIYGLFGESGILAVLFLLAFTQWLLAFGFSRRELPFRLCFSKIQLLKAFPMIRLGLSFVLAGMMSSGAEFLVRAFLNQQGDLVEVGLFNSGITLVLVYGGMVFSVMETDYYPRLSAVKGNGSGTTEAENRNVIVNRQLEMTILLMGPIILAIILILPMAIPLLYNREFLGALGMTQIAAAGLLFKAFYMPLEYIPLSRGEARVFLVQESCCVVLLIVCEIIGYLLHGLDGLGAGIVAAYALESLGVFIFCRIHYAYRLSCWAVRHLLVHLVNLILLGCVVWLWQVDSWGYWLLGLFLCLNSLSYSFSKIHHSLKRE
;
A
#
# COMPACT_ATOMS: atom_id res chain seq x y z
N MET A 1 -4.15 -38.89 -33.87
CA MET A 1 -4.68 -38.48 -32.56
C MET A 1 -3.76 -37.54 -31.81
N GLU A 2 -2.46 -37.79 -31.70
CA GLU A 2 -1.49 -36.92 -30.99
C GLU A 2 -1.34 -35.50 -31.57
N LYS A 3 -1.38 -35.35 -32.90
CA LYS A 3 -1.28 -34.02 -33.53
C LYS A 3 -2.47 -33.12 -33.21
N LYS A 4 -3.68 -33.67 -33.14
CA LYS A 4 -4.89 -32.94 -32.76
C LYS A 4 -4.90 -32.53 -31.29
N LYS A 5 -4.34 -33.35 -30.40
CA LYS A 5 -4.19 -33.04 -28.97
C LYS A 5 -3.16 -31.95 -28.71
N LYS A 6 -2.06 -31.92 -29.46
CA LYS A 6 -1.06 -30.85 -29.41
C LYS A 6 -1.57 -29.50 -29.98
N GLU A 7 -2.40 -29.55 -31.02
CA GLU A 7 -3.04 -28.36 -31.57
C GLU A 7 -4.11 -27.78 -30.59
N GLU A 8 -4.91 -28.64 -29.96
CA GLU A 8 -5.88 -28.23 -28.94
C GLU A 8 -5.18 -27.68 -27.64
N GLU A 9 -4.07 -28.28 -27.22
CA GLU A 9 -3.26 -27.76 -26.09
C GLU A 9 -2.57 -26.44 -26.46
N MET A 10 -2.10 -26.27 -27.69
CA MET A 10 -1.47 -25.04 -28.16
C MET A 10 -2.48 -23.91 -28.36
N ASP A 11 -3.72 -24.23 -28.79
CA ASP A 11 -4.80 -23.27 -28.97
C ASP A 11 -5.42 -22.86 -27.62
N SER A 12 -5.53 -23.79 -26.66
CA SER A 12 -5.91 -23.49 -25.28
C SER A 12 -4.85 -22.58 -24.56
N GLY A 13 -3.57 -22.81 -24.80
CA GLY A 13 -2.47 -21.98 -24.30
C GLY A 13 -2.50 -20.58 -24.90
N LYS A 14 -2.65 -20.42 -26.23
CA LYS A 14 -2.74 -19.10 -26.88
C LYS A 14 -3.96 -18.31 -26.44
N ASN A 15 -5.11 -18.97 -26.27
CA ASN A 15 -6.33 -18.33 -25.76
C ASN A 15 -6.16 -17.88 -24.31
N SER A 16 -5.46 -18.66 -23.46
CA SER A 16 -5.16 -18.30 -22.08
C SER A 16 -4.24 -17.08 -22.00
N TYR A 17 -3.16 -17.02 -22.81
CA TYR A 17 -2.24 -15.87 -22.84
C TYR A 17 -2.92 -14.60 -23.36
N SER A 18 -3.69 -14.68 -24.43
CA SER A 18 -4.42 -13.54 -24.99
C SER A 18 -5.47 -13.02 -24.01
N HIS A 19 -6.13 -13.91 -23.29
CA HIS A 19 -7.09 -13.59 -22.24
C HIS A 19 -6.41 -12.88 -21.05
N ILE A 20 -5.27 -13.41 -20.57
CA ILE A 20 -4.48 -12.79 -19.49
C ILE A 20 -4.00 -11.40 -19.91
N LEU A 21 -3.42 -11.25 -21.12
CA LEU A 21 -2.92 -9.97 -21.61
C LEU A 21 -4.04 -8.91 -21.72
N LYS A 22 -5.21 -9.31 -22.24
CA LYS A 22 -6.38 -8.43 -22.39
C LYS A 22 -6.90 -7.96 -21.02
N TYR A 23 -6.94 -8.84 -20.02
CA TYR A 23 -7.41 -8.48 -18.68
C TYR A 23 -6.37 -7.70 -17.89
N THR A 24 -5.10 -8.04 -18.01
CA THR A 24 -4.01 -7.27 -17.38
C THR A 24 -3.93 -5.87 -17.99
N GLY A 25 -4.09 -5.74 -19.32
CA GLY A 25 -4.13 -4.42 -19.97
C GLY A 25 -5.36 -3.59 -19.55
N LEU A 26 -6.54 -4.23 -19.44
CA LEU A 26 -7.75 -3.56 -18.95
C LEU A 26 -7.58 -3.08 -17.48
N PHE A 27 -7.05 -3.96 -16.61
CA PHE A 27 -6.80 -3.62 -15.21
C PHE A 27 -5.75 -2.52 -15.06
N GLY A 28 -4.64 -2.61 -15.81
CA GLY A 28 -3.60 -1.59 -15.82
C GLY A 28 -4.12 -0.25 -16.31
N GLY A 29 -4.95 -0.24 -17.36
CA GLY A 29 -5.59 0.98 -17.87
C GLY A 29 -6.55 1.61 -16.86
N VAL A 30 -7.40 0.81 -16.21
CA VAL A 30 -8.32 1.30 -15.15
C VAL A 30 -7.52 1.81 -13.95
N GLN A 31 -6.44 1.13 -13.57
CA GLN A 31 -5.58 1.59 -12.48
C GLN A 31 -4.90 2.92 -12.80
N GLY A 32 -4.40 3.09 -14.03
CA GLY A 32 -3.86 4.36 -14.51
C GLY A 32 -4.88 5.50 -14.47
N LEU A 33 -6.12 5.25 -14.91
CA LEU A 33 -7.21 6.22 -14.81
C LEU A 33 -7.56 6.55 -13.36
N ASN A 34 -7.60 5.57 -12.47
CA ASN A 34 -7.85 5.79 -11.05
C ASN A 34 -6.78 6.69 -10.41
N ILE A 35 -5.51 6.51 -10.79
CA ILE A 35 -4.41 7.37 -10.34
C ILE A 35 -4.63 8.80 -10.83
N LEU A 36 -4.93 9.00 -12.11
CA LEU A 36 -5.19 10.33 -12.67
C LEU A 36 -6.35 11.03 -11.97
N VAL A 37 -7.49 10.34 -11.80
CA VAL A 37 -8.65 10.87 -11.06
C VAL A 37 -8.28 11.18 -9.61
N GLY A 38 -7.49 10.31 -8.96
CA GLY A 38 -6.98 10.51 -7.61
C GLY A 38 -6.10 11.75 -7.48
N VAL A 39 -5.18 11.97 -8.42
CA VAL A 39 -4.33 13.17 -8.49
C VAL A 39 -5.17 14.43 -8.62
N VAL A 40 -6.13 14.46 -9.57
CA VAL A 40 -7.03 15.60 -9.76
C VAL A 40 -7.83 15.86 -8.50
N ARG A 41 -8.42 14.82 -7.89
CA ARG A 41 -9.16 14.94 -6.64
C ARG A 41 -8.28 15.51 -5.51
N ASN A 42 -7.07 14.98 -5.32
CA ASN A 42 -6.16 15.44 -4.28
C ASN A 42 -5.77 16.90 -4.47
N LYS A 43 -5.58 17.35 -5.72
CA LYS A 43 -5.32 18.75 -6.04
C LYS A 43 -6.44 19.65 -5.55
N PHE A 44 -7.70 19.36 -5.94
CA PHE A 44 -8.85 20.15 -5.51
C PHE A 44 -9.09 20.06 -3.99
N THR A 45 -8.93 18.88 -3.40
CA THR A 45 -9.02 18.69 -1.95
C THR A 45 -8.01 19.58 -1.23
N ALA A 46 -6.75 19.60 -1.66
CA ALA A 46 -5.71 20.45 -1.09
C ALA A 46 -5.97 21.94 -1.28
N MET A 47 -6.56 22.34 -2.42
CA MET A 47 -6.92 23.74 -2.68
C MET A 47 -8.04 24.25 -1.76
N PHE A 48 -9.04 23.41 -1.46
CA PHE A 48 -10.20 23.81 -0.66
C PHE A 48 -9.99 23.61 0.84
N LEU A 49 -9.24 22.60 1.25
CA LEU A 49 -9.04 22.27 2.67
C LEU A 49 -7.73 22.85 3.23
N GLY A 50 -6.74 23.14 2.39
CA GLY A 50 -5.41 23.51 2.84
C GLY A 50 -4.71 22.38 3.62
N PRO A 51 -3.51 22.66 4.20
CA PRO A 51 -2.78 21.65 4.98
C PRO A 51 -3.54 21.20 6.23
N SER A 52 -4.18 22.11 6.98
CA SER A 52 -4.96 21.80 8.20
C SER A 52 -6.09 20.81 7.90
N GLY A 53 -6.95 21.14 6.92
CA GLY A 53 -8.07 20.27 6.57
C GLY A 53 -7.62 18.93 5.95
N MET A 54 -6.49 18.90 5.21
CA MET A 54 -5.87 17.64 4.77
C MET A 54 -5.33 16.81 5.95
N GLY A 55 -4.82 17.46 6.99
CA GLY A 55 -4.43 16.81 8.23
C GLY A 55 -5.61 16.18 8.97
N LEU A 56 -6.71 16.93 9.11
CA LEU A 56 -7.94 16.44 9.71
C LEU A 56 -8.53 15.26 8.92
N LEU A 57 -8.56 15.35 7.60
CA LEU A 57 -8.98 14.26 6.71
C LEU A 57 -8.09 13.02 6.89
N ALA A 58 -6.77 13.19 6.99
CA ALA A 58 -5.82 12.10 7.19
C ALA A 58 -6.01 11.41 8.56
N LEU A 59 -6.28 12.16 9.63
CA LEU A 59 -6.58 11.62 10.95
C LEU A 59 -7.86 10.78 10.94
N PHE A 60 -8.96 11.29 10.38
CA PHE A 60 -10.21 10.53 10.31
C PHE A 60 -10.07 9.28 9.42
N ASN A 61 -9.34 9.37 8.31
CA ASN A 61 -9.08 8.22 7.45
C ASN A 61 -8.24 7.16 8.18
N SER A 62 -7.15 7.54 8.86
CA SER A 62 -6.30 6.57 9.58
C SER A 62 -7.05 5.94 10.76
N THR A 63 -7.87 6.70 11.48
CA THR A 63 -8.76 6.17 12.53
C THR A 63 -9.77 5.18 11.95
N SER A 64 -10.43 5.54 10.85
CA SER A 64 -11.39 4.67 10.17
C SER A 64 -10.73 3.37 9.68
N ASN A 65 -9.54 3.47 9.08
CA ASN A 65 -8.78 2.32 8.60
C ASN A 65 -8.35 1.39 9.76
N PHE A 66 -7.87 1.96 10.87
CA PHE A 66 -7.48 1.20 12.05
C PHE A 66 -8.67 0.44 12.64
N LEU A 67 -9.79 1.13 12.90
CA LEU A 67 -10.99 0.50 13.45
C LEU A 67 -11.59 -0.53 12.50
N THR A 68 -11.61 -0.23 11.20
CA THR A 68 -12.05 -1.19 10.18
C THR A 68 -11.16 -2.44 10.17
N SER A 69 -9.85 -2.28 10.21
CA SER A 69 -8.90 -3.40 10.24
C SER A 69 -9.06 -4.23 11.51
N ALA A 70 -9.30 -3.59 12.66
CA ALA A 70 -9.49 -4.26 13.94
C ALA A 70 -10.81 -5.07 14.01
N THR A 71 -11.85 -4.63 13.30
CA THR A 71 -13.21 -5.16 13.47
C THR A 71 -13.74 -5.94 12.27
N ASN A 72 -13.07 -5.94 11.12
CA ASN A 72 -13.52 -6.61 9.89
C ASN A 72 -13.41 -8.15 9.92
N LEU A 73 -12.92 -8.74 11.02
CA LEU A 73 -12.73 -10.20 11.21
C LEU A 73 -11.89 -10.86 10.10
N GLY A 74 -11.10 -10.09 9.34
CA GLY A 74 -10.32 -10.58 8.21
C GLY A 74 -11.14 -11.03 7.01
N ILE A 75 -12.44 -10.71 6.98
CA ILE A 75 -13.38 -11.10 5.92
C ILE A 75 -12.92 -10.67 4.53
N PRO A 76 -12.33 -9.47 4.31
CA PRO A 76 -11.87 -9.07 2.98
C PRO A 76 -10.87 -10.02 2.33
N THR A 77 -10.14 -10.81 3.13
CA THR A 77 -9.15 -11.80 2.66
C THR A 77 -9.64 -13.24 2.81
N SER A 78 -10.11 -13.63 4.00
CA SER A 78 -10.60 -15.00 4.25
C SER A 78 -11.88 -15.30 3.47
N GLY A 79 -12.75 -14.30 3.26
CA GLY A 79 -13.96 -14.41 2.46
C GLY A 79 -13.68 -14.72 0.99
N VAL A 80 -12.63 -14.11 0.40
CA VAL A 80 -12.21 -14.42 -0.98
C VAL A 80 -11.91 -15.90 -1.12
N ARG A 81 -11.14 -16.46 -0.19
CA ARG A 81 -10.77 -17.88 -0.21
C ARG A 81 -11.98 -18.79 -0.07
N VAL A 82 -12.84 -18.51 0.91
CA VAL A 82 -14.05 -19.34 1.17
C VAL A 82 -14.99 -19.34 -0.02
N VAL A 83 -15.22 -18.19 -0.66
CA VAL A 83 -16.07 -18.08 -1.85
C VAL A 83 -15.44 -18.81 -3.04
N SER A 84 -14.14 -18.65 -3.28
CA SER A 84 -13.43 -19.32 -4.38
C SER A 84 -13.41 -20.86 -4.23
N GLU A 85 -13.18 -21.37 -3.00
CA GLU A 85 -13.23 -22.80 -2.72
C GLU A 85 -14.66 -23.37 -2.87
N ALA A 86 -15.69 -22.58 -2.54
CA ALA A 86 -17.10 -22.96 -2.68
C ALA A 86 -17.57 -22.90 -4.14
N ASP A 87 -17.05 -21.98 -4.94
CA ASP A 87 -17.33 -21.88 -6.38
C ASP A 87 -16.89 -23.16 -7.10
N ALA A 88 -15.69 -23.65 -6.79
CA ALA A 88 -15.18 -24.91 -7.31
C ALA A 88 -16.02 -26.16 -6.92
N ARG A 89 -16.86 -26.05 -5.86
CA ARG A 89 -17.64 -27.18 -5.29
C ARG A 89 -19.17 -27.04 -5.45
N ASN A 90 -19.65 -26.08 -6.22
CA ASN A 90 -21.07 -25.74 -6.40
C ASN A 90 -21.82 -25.39 -5.09
N GLY A 91 -21.11 -24.82 -4.09
CA GLY A 91 -21.65 -24.41 -2.78
C GLY A 91 -21.65 -22.91 -2.54
N VAL A 92 -21.64 -22.09 -3.59
CA VAL A 92 -21.40 -20.63 -3.55
C VAL A 92 -22.45 -19.88 -2.74
N ASP A 93 -23.72 -20.23 -2.87
CA ASP A 93 -24.84 -19.52 -2.19
C ASP A 93 -24.66 -19.50 -0.68
N GLN A 94 -24.24 -20.64 -0.11
CA GLN A 94 -24.01 -20.75 1.32
C GLN A 94 -22.79 -19.93 1.78
N ALA A 95 -21.70 -20.01 1.04
CA ALA A 95 -20.47 -19.25 1.32
C ALA A 95 -20.73 -17.74 1.27
N VAL A 96 -21.42 -17.27 0.23
CA VAL A 96 -21.79 -15.85 0.07
C VAL A 96 -22.70 -15.37 1.20
N SER A 97 -23.71 -16.18 1.57
CA SER A 97 -24.59 -15.88 2.70
C SER A 97 -23.80 -15.76 4.03
N GLN A 98 -22.81 -16.64 4.25
CA GLN A 98 -21.93 -16.58 5.42
C GLN A 98 -21.09 -15.30 5.42
N VAL A 99 -20.43 -14.96 4.30
CA VAL A 99 -19.62 -13.73 4.16
C VAL A 99 -20.48 -12.50 4.44
N ARG A 100 -21.67 -12.39 3.85
CA ARG A 100 -22.59 -11.27 4.06
C ARG A 100 -23.05 -11.15 5.52
N THR A 101 -23.41 -12.28 6.13
CA THR A 101 -23.87 -12.28 7.53
C THR A 101 -22.75 -11.86 8.48
N LEU A 102 -21.54 -12.40 8.30
CA LEU A 102 -20.40 -12.03 9.13
C LEU A 102 -19.98 -10.58 8.88
N SER A 103 -20.01 -10.11 7.64
CA SER A 103 -19.71 -8.69 7.32
C SER A 103 -20.70 -7.76 7.98
N LEU A 104 -21.98 -8.12 8.05
CA LEU A 104 -23.01 -7.32 8.71
C LEU A 104 -22.78 -7.27 10.23
N LEU A 105 -22.51 -8.42 10.85
CA LEU A 105 -22.21 -8.48 12.30
C LEU A 105 -20.94 -7.68 12.64
N SER A 106 -19.91 -7.84 11.83
CA SER A 106 -18.65 -7.11 11.94
C SER A 106 -18.82 -5.61 11.73
N ALA A 107 -19.67 -5.19 10.80
CA ALA A 107 -20.00 -3.78 10.55
C ALA A 107 -20.70 -3.13 11.75
N PHE A 108 -21.67 -3.83 12.36
CA PHE A 108 -22.28 -3.36 13.60
C PHE A 108 -21.28 -3.29 14.75
N LEU A 109 -20.41 -4.30 14.91
CA LEU A 109 -19.36 -4.30 15.91
C LEU A 109 -18.42 -3.11 15.74
N GLY A 110 -17.95 -2.85 14.50
CA GLY A 110 -17.04 -1.74 14.19
C GLY A 110 -17.68 -0.37 14.47
N ALA A 111 -18.93 -0.18 14.03
CA ALA A 111 -19.67 1.06 14.29
C ALA A 111 -19.93 1.27 15.80
N PHE A 112 -20.29 0.23 16.52
CA PHE A 112 -20.52 0.26 17.98
C PHE A 112 -19.23 0.59 18.75
N ILE A 113 -18.12 -0.06 18.41
CA ILE A 113 -16.80 0.23 18.99
C ILE A 113 -16.41 1.70 18.71
N CYS A 114 -16.57 2.18 17.49
CA CYS A 114 -16.25 3.57 17.14
C CYS A 114 -17.10 4.56 17.96
N ALA A 115 -18.41 4.30 18.09
CA ALA A 115 -19.30 5.18 18.83
C ALA A 115 -19.00 5.22 20.33
N ILE A 116 -18.71 4.06 20.95
CA ILE A 116 -18.43 3.98 22.41
C ILE A 116 -17.03 4.52 22.72
N PHE A 117 -16.03 4.19 21.91
CA PHE A 117 -14.66 4.63 22.13
C PHE A 117 -14.37 6.03 21.57
N GLY A 118 -15.36 6.73 21.01
CA GLY A 118 -15.24 8.10 20.53
C GLY A 118 -14.56 9.06 21.51
N PRO A 119 -14.95 9.10 22.81
CA PRO A 119 -14.27 9.94 23.80
C PRO A 119 -12.79 9.59 24.00
N LEU A 120 -12.48 8.28 24.02
CA LEU A 120 -11.11 7.80 24.16
C LEU A 120 -10.27 8.14 22.91
N LEU A 121 -10.83 7.94 21.73
CA LEU A 121 -10.20 8.33 20.48
C LEU A 121 -9.93 9.83 20.41
N ASN A 122 -10.87 10.66 20.89
CA ASN A 122 -10.65 12.10 21.01
C ASN A 122 -9.43 12.42 21.90
N LEU A 123 -9.33 11.79 23.07
CA LEU A 123 -8.24 12.00 24.00
C LEU A 123 -6.87 11.64 23.42
N PHE A 124 -6.80 10.55 22.65
CA PHE A 124 -5.57 10.10 22.02
C PHE A 124 -5.20 10.88 20.75
N THR A 125 -6.19 11.43 20.05
CA THR A 125 -5.98 12.05 18.74
C THR A 125 -5.83 13.55 18.81
N PHE A 126 -6.61 14.24 19.68
CA PHE A 126 -6.67 15.69 19.75
C PHE A 126 -6.24 16.20 21.13
N SER A 127 -5.31 17.14 21.15
CA SER A 127 -4.90 17.88 22.36
C SER A 127 -5.81 19.09 22.67
N TRP A 128 -6.70 19.45 21.73
CA TRP A 128 -7.56 20.63 21.78
C TRP A 128 -8.98 20.32 21.32
N GLY A 129 -9.94 21.01 21.93
CA GLY A 129 -11.35 20.87 21.57
C GLY A 129 -11.98 19.52 21.95
N ASN A 130 -13.28 19.42 21.73
CA ASN A 130 -14.03 18.18 21.95
C ASN A 130 -14.56 17.67 20.58
N HIS A 131 -13.82 16.76 20.01
CA HIS A 131 -14.13 16.13 18.73
C HIS A 131 -14.86 14.78 18.89
N THR A 132 -15.35 14.45 20.07
CA THR A 132 -16.04 13.17 20.36
C THR A 132 -17.18 12.91 19.37
N TRP A 133 -18.00 13.94 19.08
CA TRP A 133 -19.09 13.81 18.13
C TRP A 133 -18.64 13.50 16.71
N HIS A 134 -17.45 13.97 16.30
CA HIS A 134 -16.88 13.66 15.00
C HIS A 134 -16.56 12.16 14.89
N PHE A 135 -16.05 11.54 15.94
CA PHE A 135 -15.82 10.10 15.99
C PHE A 135 -17.11 9.28 16.02
N VAL A 136 -18.14 9.76 16.72
CA VAL A 136 -19.47 9.11 16.69
C VAL A 136 -20.05 9.15 15.28
N LEU A 137 -19.93 10.31 14.58
CA LEU A 137 -20.37 10.47 13.19
C LEU A 137 -19.52 9.69 12.18
N LEU A 138 -18.33 9.23 12.57
CA LEU A 138 -17.48 8.34 11.77
C LEU A 138 -18.00 6.88 11.78
N ALA A 139 -18.79 6.48 12.78
CA ALA A 139 -19.29 5.12 12.91
C ALA A 139 -20.06 4.60 11.67
N PRO A 140 -20.96 5.36 11.02
CA PRO A 140 -21.59 4.93 9.78
C PRO A 140 -20.61 4.71 8.63
N THR A 141 -19.53 5.49 8.57
CA THR A 141 -18.45 5.30 7.57
C THR A 141 -17.80 3.95 7.73
N ILE A 142 -17.42 3.57 8.96
CA ILE A 142 -16.84 2.27 9.27
C ILE A 142 -17.82 1.14 8.94
N PHE A 143 -19.10 1.31 9.29
CA PHE A 143 -20.15 0.34 8.99
C PHE A 143 -20.21 0.02 7.49
N PHE A 144 -20.33 1.03 6.64
CA PHE A 144 -20.42 0.83 5.19
C PHE A 144 -19.11 0.38 4.56
N THR A 145 -17.96 0.79 5.11
CA THR A 145 -16.64 0.32 4.66
C THR A 145 -16.47 -1.19 4.87
N ILE A 146 -16.86 -1.70 6.03
CA ILE A 146 -16.80 -3.15 6.33
C ILE A 146 -17.76 -3.93 5.43
N LEU A 147 -18.98 -3.45 5.24
CA LEU A 147 -19.94 -4.08 4.32
C LEU A 147 -19.42 -4.11 2.89
N ALA A 148 -18.83 -3.00 2.42
CA ALA A 148 -18.22 -2.93 1.09
C ALA A 148 -17.07 -3.92 0.94
N GLY A 149 -16.26 -4.10 1.99
CA GLY A 149 -15.18 -5.09 2.05
C GLY A 149 -15.68 -6.53 1.83
N GLY A 150 -16.79 -6.90 2.46
CA GLY A 150 -17.43 -8.20 2.30
C GLY A 150 -17.96 -8.45 0.90
N GLU A 151 -18.70 -7.50 0.31
CA GLU A 151 -19.22 -7.62 -1.07
C GLU A 151 -18.08 -7.63 -2.11
N THR A 152 -17.03 -6.84 -1.87
CA THR A 152 -15.82 -6.87 -2.72
C THR A 152 -15.10 -8.21 -2.62
N ALA A 153 -15.04 -8.84 -1.43
CA ALA A 153 -14.47 -10.18 -1.27
C ALA A 153 -15.25 -11.24 -2.04
N ILE A 154 -16.59 -11.14 -2.09
CA ILE A 154 -17.44 -12.02 -2.91
C ILE A 154 -17.09 -11.87 -4.39
N LEU A 155 -17.02 -10.64 -4.91
CA LEU A 155 -16.66 -10.40 -6.32
C LEU A 155 -15.25 -10.93 -6.68
N LYS A 156 -14.27 -10.76 -5.75
CA LYS A 156 -12.93 -11.31 -5.90
C LYS A 156 -12.94 -12.84 -5.90
N GLY A 157 -13.65 -13.45 -4.97
CA GLY A 157 -13.77 -14.91 -4.84
C GLY A 157 -14.42 -15.57 -6.05
N LEU A 158 -15.39 -14.90 -6.70
CA LEU A 158 -16.03 -15.30 -7.95
C LEU A 158 -15.20 -14.96 -9.21
N GLY A 159 -14.03 -14.35 -9.08
CA GLY A 159 -13.18 -13.95 -10.21
C GLY A 159 -13.82 -12.88 -11.13
N LYS A 160 -14.78 -12.08 -10.63
CA LYS A 160 -15.52 -11.07 -11.43
C LYS A 160 -14.68 -9.80 -11.65
N LEU A 161 -13.56 -9.96 -12.33
CA LEU A 161 -12.57 -8.91 -12.55
C LEU A 161 -13.14 -7.66 -13.23
N LYS A 162 -14.04 -7.83 -14.21
CA LYS A 162 -14.69 -6.69 -14.89
C LYS A 162 -15.56 -5.86 -13.93
N ALA A 163 -16.29 -6.52 -13.03
CA ALA A 163 -17.12 -5.86 -12.03
C ALA A 163 -16.27 -5.08 -11.03
N LEU A 164 -15.14 -5.66 -10.59
CA LEU A 164 -14.17 -4.99 -9.72
C LEU A 164 -13.55 -3.76 -10.38
N ALA A 165 -13.14 -3.87 -11.64
CA ALA A 165 -12.60 -2.74 -12.41
C ALA A 165 -13.63 -1.63 -12.57
N ALA A 166 -14.88 -1.97 -12.94
CA ALA A 166 -15.97 -1.02 -13.07
C ALA A 166 -16.31 -0.34 -11.72
N GLN A 167 -16.35 -1.12 -10.63
CA GLN A 167 -16.55 -0.61 -9.27
C GLN A 167 -15.47 0.42 -8.90
N ALA A 168 -14.19 0.07 -9.11
CA ALA A 168 -13.06 0.95 -8.78
C ALA A 168 -13.11 2.26 -9.59
N PHE A 169 -13.37 2.17 -10.89
CA PHE A 169 -13.48 3.33 -11.76
C PHE A 169 -14.66 4.24 -11.40
N LEU A 170 -15.86 3.66 -11.20
CA LEU A 170 -17.04 4.43 -10.79
C LEU A 170 -16.84 5.09 -9.43
N LEU A 171 -16.23 4.39 -8.47
CA LEU A 171 -15.92 4.97 -7.17
C LEU A 171 -14.95 6.14 -7.29
N ALA A 172 -13.92 6.02 -8.14
CA ALA A 172 -12.98 7.12 -8.38
C ALA A 172 -13.70 8.35 -8.97
N LEU A 173 -14.56 8.16 -9.97
CA LEU A 173 -15.35 9.25 -10.55
C LEU A 173 -16.30 9.89 -9.52
N VAL A 174 -17.07 9.06 -8.79
CA VAL A 174 -17.99 9.57 -7.75
C VAL A 174 -17.22 10.27 -6.65
N SER A 175 -16.02 9.76 -6.28
CA SER A 175 -15.18 10.41 -5.28
C SER A 175 -14.77 11.83 -5.68
N LEU A 176 -14.46 12.05 -6.96
CA LEU A 176 -14.17 13.38 -7.48
C LEU A 176 -15.42 14.28 -7.48
N LEU A 177 -16.53 13.77 -8.01
CA LEU A 177 -17.79 14.51 -8.15
C LEU A 177 -18.45 14.87 -6.81
N VAL A 178 -18.23 14.09 -5.76
CA VAL A 178 -18.78 14.31 -4.42
C VAL A 178 -17.83 15.17 -3.59
N SER A 179 -16.52 14.83 -3.54
CA SER A 179 -15.59 15.53 -2.63
C SER A 179 -15.34 16.97 -3.06
N VAL A 180 -15.16 17.25 -4.36
CA VAL A 180 -14.81 18.58 -4.85
C VAL A 180 -15.89 19.62 -4.55
N PRO A 181 -17.18 19.41 -4.87
CA PRO A 181 -18.22 20.37 -4.53
C PRO A 181 -18.45 20.52 -3.03
N ILE A 182 -18.42 19.42 -2.27
CA ILE A 182 -18.66 19.48 -0.82
C ILE A 182 -17.53 20.23 -0.13
N TYR A 183 -16.28 19.97 -0.47
CA TYR A 183 -15.14 20.71 0.10
C TYR A 183 -15.13 22.16 -0.35
N GLY A 184 -15.54 22.47 -1.59
CA GLY A 184 -15.65 23.84 -2.08
C GLY A 184 -16.72 24.66 -1.38
N LEU A 185 -17.84 24.04 -0.98
CA LEU A 185 -18.96 24.72 -0.33
C LEU A 185 -18.87 24.74 1.19
N PHE A 186 -18.40 23.67 1.82
CA PHE A 186 -18.44 23.45 3.27
C PHE A 186 -17.05 23.41 3.92
N GLY A 187 -15.96 23.40 3.13
CA GLY A 187 -14.61 23.30 3.66
C GLY A 187 -14.41 22.07 4.56
N GLU A 188 -13.75 22.27 5.71
CA GLU A 188 -13.44 21.21 6.68
C GLU A 188 -14.71 20.56 7.28
N SER A 189 -15.81 21.30 7.43
CA SER A 189 -17.08 20.75 7.94
C SER A 189 -17.67 19.67 7.03
N GLY A 190 -17.30 19.67 5.74
CA GLY A 190 -17.72 18.66 4.77
C GLY A 190 -16.99 17.32 4.86
N ILE A 191 -15.88 17.22 5.62
CA ILE A 191 -15.01 16.04 5.62
C ILE A 191 -15.77 14.77 6.02
N LEU A 192 -16.50 14.79 7.13
CA LEU A 192 -17.25 13.62 7.60
C LEU A 192 -18.38 13.23 6.63
N ALA A 193 -19.04 14.21 6.05
CA ALA A 193 -20.09 13.96 5.05
C ALA A 193 -19.52 13.27 3.80
N VAL A 194 -18.35 13.73 3.31
CA VAL A 194 -17.66 13.10 2.18
C VAL A 194 -17.22 11.69 2.53
N LEU A 195 -16.60 11.47 3.68
CA LEU A 195 -16.18 10.13 4.12
C LEU A 195 -17.34 9.14 4.18
N PHE A 196 -18.46 9.58 4.76
CA PHE A 196 -19.69 8.78 4.81
C PHE A 196 -20.23 8.47 3.40
N LEU A 197 -20.39 9.51 2.55
CA LEU A 197 -20.94 9.35 1.20
C LEU A 197 -20.06 8.44 0.33
N LEU A 198 -18.74 8.53 0.47
CA LEU A 198 -17.82 7.65 -0.27
C LEU A 198 -17.91 6.20 0.22
N ALA A 199 -17.95 5.96 1.53
CA ALA A 199 -18.12 4.62 2.08
C ALA A 199 -19.48 4.01 1.69
N PHE A 200 -20.55 4.80 1.76
CA PHE A 200 -21.87 4.39 1.31
C PHE A 200 -21.91 4.07 -0.19
N THR A 201 -21.31 4.92 -1.02
CA THR A 201 -21.20 4.69 -2.48
C THR A 201 -20.38 3.43 -2.78
N GLN A 202 -19.28 3.23 -2.08
CA GLN A 202 -18.44 2.03 -2.23
C GLN A 202 -19.25 0.77 -1.94
N TRP A 203 -20.01 0.77 -0.84
CA TRP A 203 -20.89 -0.34 -0.51
C TRP A 203 -22.00 -0.52 -1.56
N LEU A 204 -22.64 0.56 -1.97
CA LEU A 204 -23.73 0.51 -2.96
C LEU A 204 -23.26 -0.08 -4.30
N LEU A 205 -22.10 0.34 -4.78
CA LEU A 205 -21.49 -0.21 -6.00
C LEU A 205 -21.12 -1.67 -5.83
N ALA A 206 -20.42 -2.02 -4.73
CA ALA A 206 -20.02 -3.40 -4.47
C ALA A 206 -21.23 -4.32 -4.37
N PHE A 207 -22.26 -3.92 -3.61
CA PHE A 207 -23.51 -4.63 -3.46
C PHE A 207 -24.29 -4.74 -4.77
N GLY A 208 -24.36 -3.66 -5.55
CA GLY A 208 -25.04 -3.63 -6.85
C GLY A 208 -24.43 -4.62 -7.84
N PHE A 209 -23.10 -4.70 -7.93
CA PHE A 209 -22.43 -5.68 -8.78
C PHE A 209 -22.55 -7.11 -8.23
N SER A 210 -22.37 -7.29 -6.92
CA SER A 210 -22.45 -8.61 -6.27
C SER A 210 -23.86 -9.21 -6.35
N ARG A 211 -24.92 -8.38 -6.18
CA ARG A 211 -26.32 -8.83 -6.28
C ARG A 211 -26.70 -9.30 -7.69
N ARG A 212 -26.07 -8.79 -8.73
CA ARG A 212 -26.30 -9.24 -10.11
C ARG A 212 -25.82 -10.68 -10.34
N GLU A 213 -24.80 -11.10 -9.58
CA GLU A 213 -24.25 -12.45 -9.68
C GLU A 213 -25.00 -13.44 -8.79
N LEU A 214 -25.32 -13.04 -7.56
CA LEU A 214 -25.96 -13.91 -6.55
C LEU A 214 -27.01 -13.15 -5.74
N PRO A 215 -28.19 -13.75 -5.50
CA PRO A 215 -29.26 -13.11 -4.73
C PRO A 215 -28.81 -12.76 -3.32
N PHE A 216 -29.38 -11.70 -2.77
CA PHE A 216 -29.09 -11.31 -1.38
C PHE A 216 -29.78 -12.27 -0.42
N ARG A 217 -28.98 -12.98 0.34
CA ARG A 217 -29.44 -13.89 1.41
C ARG A 217 -28.55 -13.72 2.64
N LEU A 218 -29.20 -13.58 3.80
CA LEU A 218 -28.55 -13.58 5.11
C LEU A 218 -28.96 -14.87 5.83
N CYS A 219 -28.08 -15.42 6.62
CA CYS A 219 -28.36 -16.61 7.38
C CYS A 219 -27.82 -16.52 8.80
N PHE A 220 -28.72 -16.34 9.76
CA PHE A 220 -28.43 -16.20 11.19
C PHE A 220 -28.53 -17.53 11.96
N SER A 221 -28.51 -18.67 11.27
CA SER A 221 -28.54 -19.98 11.94
C SER A 221 -27.27 -20.21 12.76
N LYS A 222 -27.39 -20.63 14.03
CA LYS A 222 -26.25 -21.00 14.89
C LYS A 222 -25.32 -22.02 14.26
N ILE A 223 -25.87 -22.99 13.53
CA ILE A 223 -25.10 -24.03 12.81
C ILE A 223 -24.23 -23.44 11.73
N GLN A 224 -24.73 -22.44 11.00
CA GLN A 224 -23.96 -21.79 9.92
C GLN A 224 -22.92 -20.81 10.45
N LEU A 225 -23.21 -20.12 11.55
CA LEU A 225 -22.23 -19.29 12.25
C LEU A 225 -21.07 -20.13 12.81
N LEU A 226 -21.37 -21.30 13.36
CA LEU A 226 -20.33 -22.24 13.81
C LEU A 226 -19.49 -22.78 12.64
N LYS A 227 -20.09 -23.04 11.47
CA LYS A 227 -19.37 -23.43 10.24
C LYS A 227 -18.53 -22.31 9.67
N ALA A 228 -18.81 -21.06 9.99
CA ALA A 228 -18.01 -19.89 9.57
C ALA A 228 -16.81 -19.62 10.51
N PHE A 229 -16.71 -20.29 11.68
CA PHE A 229 -15.62 -20.11 12.64
C PHE A 229 -14.21 -20.36 12.04
N PRO A 230 -13.97 -21.37 11.18
CA PRO A 230 -12.70 -21.55 10.51
C PRO A 230 -12.29 -20.34 9.63
N MET A 231 -13.28 -19.66 9.02
CA MET A 231 -13.04 -18.43 8.26
C MET A 231 -12.55 -17.29 9.17
N ILE A 232 -13.18 -17.12 10.33
CA ILE A 232 -12.76 -16.11 11.32
C ILE A 232 -11.36 -16.43 11.86
N ARG A 233 -11.08 -17.70 12.18
CA ARG A 233 -9.75 -18.14 12.64
C ARG A 233 -8.65 -17.87 11.61
N LEU A 234 -8.94 -18.12 10.34
CA LEU A 234 -8.03 -17.77 9.23
C LEU A 234 -7.89 -16.25 9.12
N GLY A 235 -9.00 -15.53 9.23
CA GLY A 235 -9.07 -14.07 9.16
C GLY A 235 -8.27 -13.37 10.26
N LEU A 236 -8.17 -13.95 11.46
CA LEU A 236 -7.51 -13.32 12.61
C LEU A 236 -6.04 -12.96 12.35
N SER A 237 -5.31 -13.78 11.60
CA SER A 237 -3.92 -13.47 11.21
C SER A 237 -3.86 -12.24 10.30
N PHE A 238 -4.81 -12.09 9.38
CA PHE A 238 -4.92 -10.91 8.52
C PHE A 238 -5.40 -9.68 9.27
N VAL A 239 -6.26 -9.84 10.28
CA VAL A 239 -6.65 -8.75 11.20
C VAL A 239 -5.44 -8.20 11.92
N LEU A 240 -4.60 -9.06 12.50
CA LEU A 240 -3.40 -8.62 13.22
C LEU A 240 -2.44 -7.85 12.30
N ALA A 241 -2.15 -8.37 11.11
CA ALA A 241 -1.30 -7.66 10.14
C ALA A 241 -1.90 -6.31 9.71
N GLY A 242 -3.20 -6.29 9.40
CA GLY A 242 -3.90 -5.05 9.02
C GLY A 242 -3.98 -4.03 10.16
N MET A 243 -4.19 -4.47 11.39
CA MET A 243 -4.16 -3.61 12.59
C MET A 243 -2.78 -3.01 12.82
N MET A 244 -1.73 -3.77 12.62
CA MET A 244 -0.36 -3.28 12.81
C MET A 244 -0.04 -2.18 11.81
N SER A 245 -0.28 -2.41 10.52
CA SER A 245 -0.03 -1.42 9.48
C SER A 245 -0.91 -0.17 9.65
N SER A 246 -2.23 -0.31 9.74
CA SER A 246 -3.15 0.83 9.90
C SER A 246 -3.04 1.49 11.28
N GLY A 247 -2.67 0.72 12.31
CA GLY A 247 -2.38 1.23 13.65
C GLY A 247 -1.13 2.09 13.68
N ALA A 248 -0.07 1.71 12.98
CA ALA A 248 1.12 2.53 12.83
C ALA A 248 0.80 3.88 12.20
N GLU A 249 0.06 3.86 11.09
CA GLU A 249 -0.38 5.09 10.44
C GLU A 249 -1.22 6.00 11.35
N PHE A 250 -2.12 5.40 12.12
CA PHE A 250 -2.94 6.14 13.09
C PHE A 250 -2.08 6.74 14.21
N LEU A 251 -1.19 5.93 14.82
CA LEU A 251 -0.35 6.36 15.94
C LEU A 251 0.58 7.51 15.56
N VAL A 252 1.23 7.44 14.40
CA VAL A 252 2.13 8.51 13.94
C VAL A 252 1.35 9.80 13.68
N ARG A 253 0.18 9.73 13.01
CA ARG A 253 -0.64 10.93 12.76
C ARG A 253 -1.24 11.50 14.05
N ALA A 254 -1.68 10.67 14.98
CA ALA A 254 -2.17 11.11 16.28
C ALA A 254 -1.05 11.77 17.10
N PHE A 255 0.15 11.19 17.09
CA PHE A 255 1.33 11.77 17.74
C PHE A 255 1.70 13.13 17.14
N LEU A 256 1.75 13.25 15.81
CA LEU A 256 2.02 14.51 15.13
C LEU A 256 1.00 15.58 15.47
N ASN A 257 -0.29 15.22 15.56
CA ASN A 257 -1.31 16.19 15.96
C ASN A 257 -1.23 16.61 17.43
N GLN A 258 -0.74 15.72 18.31
CA GLN A 258 -0.58 16.05 19.72
C GLN A 258 0.66 16.89 20.02
N GLN A 259 1.76 16.67 19.33
CA GLN A 259 3.03 17.37 19.56
C GLN A 259 3.18 18.62 18.68
N GLY A 260 2.63 18.58 17.47
CA GLY A 260 2.58 19.68 16.53
C GLY A 260 1.15 20.21 16.35
N ASP A 261 0.67 20.19 15.11
CA ASP A 261 -0.67 20.65 14.75
C ASP A 261 -1.24 19.88 13.54
N LEU A 262 -2.48 20.23 13.15
CA LEU A 262 -3.11 19.65 11.97
C LEU A 262 -2.39 19.96 10.66
N VAL A 263 -1.68 21.09 10.59
CA VAL A 263 -0.90 21.49 9.42
C VAL A 263 0.23 20.51 9.20
N GLU A 264 0.95 20.14 10.25
CA GLU A 264 2.05 19.17 10.19
C GLU A 264 1.55 17.78 9.80
N VAL A 265 0.40 17.35 10.32
CA VAL A 265 -0.24 16.09 9.88
C VAL A 265 -0.57 16.12 8.39
N GLY A 266 -1.08 17.25 7.89
CA GLY A 266 -1.40 17.43 6.47
C GLY A 266 -0.16 17.44 5.58
N LEU A 267 0.89 18.13 6.01
CA LEU A 267 2.20 18.15 5.33
C LEU A 267 2.82 16.75 5.29
N PHE A 268 2.85 16.07 6.43
CA PHE A 268 3.30 14.68 6.53
C PHE A 268 2.52 13.76 5.57
N ASN A 269 1.19 13.80 5.64
CA ASN A 269 0.35 12.94 4.81
C ASN A 269 0.55 13.18 3.31
N SER A 270 0.71 14.44 2.88
CA SER A 270 0.97 14.78 1.49
C SER A 270 2.33 14.28 1.02
N GLY A 271 3.38 14.47 1.83
CA GLY A 271 4.74 14.00 1.53
C GLY A 271 4.84 12.48 1.45
N ILE A 272 4.29 11.78 2.46
CA ILE A 272 4.26 10.31 2.49
C ILE A 272 3.47 9.74 1.31
N THR A 273 2.37 10.36 0.91
CA THR A 273 1.62 9.93 -0.28
C THR A 273 2.48 10.02 -1.54
N LEU A 274 3.26 11.08 -1.71
CA LEU A 274 4.16 11.21 -2.87
C LEU A 274 5.26 10.16 -2.88
N VAL A 275 5.85 9.85 -1.73
CA VAL A 275 6.97 8.92 -1.60
C VAL A 275 6.50 7.47 -1.59
N LEU A 276 5.64 7.11 -0.63
CA LEU A 276 5.29 5.70 -0.40
C LEU A 276 4.21 5.18 -1.34
N VAL A 277 3.24 6.00 -1.72
CA VAL A 277 2.18 5.55 -2.64
C VAL A 277 2.70 5.57 -4.07
N TYR A 278 3.20 6.70 -4.56
CA TYR A 278 3.63 6.79 -5.96
C TYR A 278 5.00 6.12 -6.19
N GLY A 279 5.99 6.34 -5.32
CA GLY A 279 7.26 5.62 -5.38
C GLY A 279 7.11 4.13 -5.09
N GLY A 280 6.21 3.78 -4.16
CA GLY A 280 5.91 2.40 -3.77
C GLY A 280 5.23 1.54 -4.85
N MET A 281 4.56 2.15 -5.84
CA MET A 281 3.93 1.41 -6.95
C MET A 281 4.92 0.55 -7.73
N VAL A 282 6.16 0.99 -7.87
CA VAL A 282 7.22 0.21 -8.55
C VAL A 282 7.46 -1.10 -7.80
N PHE A 283 7.50 -1.07 -6.48
CA PHE A 283 7.67 -2.28 -5.67
C PHE A 283 6.51 -3.26 -5.83
N SER A 284 5.26 -2.78 -5.81
CA SER A 284 4.09 -3.66 -5.95
C SER A 284 4.03 -4.39 -7.29
N VAL A 285 4.48 -3.75 -8.37
CA VAL A 285 4.62 -4.41 -9.69
C VAL A 285 5.68 -5.50 -9.64
N MET A 286 6.82 -5.22 -9.02
CA MET A 286 7.91 -6.19 -8.89
C MET A 286 7.52 -7.38 -7.99
N GLU A 287 6.80 -7.17 -6.90
CA GLU A 287 6.29 -8.21 -6.00
C GLU A 287 5.40 -9.21 -6.72
N THR A 288 4.55 -8.72 -7.62
CA THR A 288 3.58 -9.55 -8.34
C THR A 288 4.25 -10.65 -9.19
N ASP A 289 5.42 -10.37 -9.78
CA ASP A 289 6.20 -11.33 -10.57
C ASP A 289 7.20 -12.12 -9.70
N TYR A 290 7.84 -11.45 -8.76
CA TYR A 290 8.93 -12.01 -7.97
C TYR A 290 8.47 -13.11 -7.00
N TYR A 291 7.40 -12.87 -6.24
CA TYR A 291 6.94 -13.82 -5.21
C TYR A 291 6.56 -15.19 -5.77
N PRO A 292 5.79 -15.33 -6.85
CA PRO A 292 5.52 -16.63 -7.46
C PRO A 292 6.79 -17.35 -7.95
N ARG A 293 7.73 -16.63 -8.57
CA ARG A 293 9.02 -17.22 -9.02
C ARG A 293 9.85 -17.71 -7.85
N LEU A 294 9.94 -16.95 -6.76
CA LEU A 294 10.68 -17.36 -5.57
C LEU A 294 10.04 -18.57 -4.88
N SER A 295 8.70 -18.63 -4.85
CA SER A 295 7.95 -19.73 -4.23
C SER A 295 8.00 -21.03 -5.04
N ALA A 296 8.22 -20.95 -6.35
CA ALA A 296 8.33 -22.10 -7.24
C ALA A 296 9.71 -22.77 -7.22
N VAL A 297 10.67 -22.23 -6.49
CA VAL A 297 12.05 -22.79 -6.43
C VAL A 297 12.04 -24.17 -5.82
N LYS A 298 12.54 -25.14 -6.59
CA LYS A 298 12.79 -26.53 -6.17
C LYS A 298 14.26 -26.85 -6.39
N GLY A 299 14.79 -27.83 -5.66
CA GLY A 299 16.12 -28.37 -5.94
C GLY A 299 16.12 -29.03 -7.33
N ASN A 300 17.05 -28.63 -8.19
CA ASN A 300 17.25 -29.32 -9.48
C ASN A 300 18.13 -30.55 -9.25
N GLY A 301 17.77 -31.66 -9.90
CA GLY A 301 18.59 -32.89 -9.88
C GLY A 301 19.99 -32.77 -10.48
N SER A 302 20.40 -31.57 -10.90
CA SER A 302 21.70 -31.21 -11.48
C SER A 302 22.78 -30.81 -10.45
N GLY A 303 22.58 -31.11 -9.16
CA GLY A 303 23.62 -30.90 -8.10
C GLY A 303 23.59 -29.54 -7.42
N THR A 304 22.77 -28.55 -7.87
CA THR A 304 22.57 -27.30 -7.16
C THR A 304 21.51 -27.46 -6.07
N THR A 305 21.83 -26.94 -4.86
CA THR A 305 20.89 -27.00 -3.75
C THR A 305 19.74 -25.99 -3.97
N GLU A 306 18.56 -26.27 -3.38
CA GLU A 306 17.42 -25.34 -3.39
C GLU A 306 17.82 -23.95 -2.86
N ALA A 307 18.69 -23.90 -1.86
CA ALA A 307 19.20 -22.66 -1.28
C ALA A 307 20.04 -21.84 -2.28
N GLU A 308 20.87 -22.49 -3.10
CA GLU A 308 21.66 -21.80 -4.13
C GLU A 308 20.78 -21.22 -5.23
N ASN A 309 19.81 -21.99 -5.72
CA ASN A 309 18.87 -21.51 -6.73
C ASN A 309 18.06 -20.30 -6.21
N ARG A 310 17.61 -20.36 -4.95
CA ARG A 310 16.92 -19.25 -4.28
C ARG A 310 17.81 -18.03 -4.16
N ASN A 311 19.07 -18.18 -3.77
CA ASN A 311 20.06 -17.11 -3.70
C ASN A 311 20.23 -16.39 -5.05
N VAL A 312 20.28 -17.13 -6.15
CA VAL A 312 20.40 -16.54 -7.49
C VAL A 312 19.19 -15.68 -7.81
N ILE A 313 17.97 -16.17 -7.56
CA ILE A 313 16.74 -15.43 -7.84
C ILE A 313 16.65 -14.17 -6.97
N VAL A 314 16.96 -14.26 -5.67
CA VAL A 314 16.93 -13.13 -4.75
C VAL A 314 17.95 -12.07 -5.16
N ASN A 315 19.19 -12.46 -5.48
CA ASN A 315 20.22 -11.51 -5.90
C ASN A 315 19.87 -10.82 -7.22
N ARG A 316 19.34 -11.56 -8.21
CA ARG A 316 18.87 -10.97 -9.48
C ARG A 316 17.75 -9.96 -9.26
N GLN A 317 16.78 -10.31 -8.40
CA GLN A 317 15.70 -9.38 -8.05
C GLN A 317 16.23 -8.14 -7.34
N LEU A 318 17.14 -8.32 -6.38
CA LEU A 318 17.79 -7.24 -5.65
C LEU A 318 18.56 -6.29 -6.58
N GLU A 319 19.38 -6.82 -7.48
CA GLU A 319 20.12 -6.04 -8.47
C GLU A 319 19.18 -5.24 -9.37
N MET A 320 18.11 -5.86 -9.89
CA MET A 320 17.12 -5.20 -10.73
C MET A 320 16.34 -4.12 -9.98
N THR A 321 15.94 -4.40 -8.73
CA THR A 321 15.21 -3.43 -7.90
C THR A 321 16.06 -2.19 -7.63
N ILE A 322 17.33 -2.36 -7.25
CA ILE A 322 18.26 -1.23 -7.01
C ILE A 322 18.51 -0.44 -8.30
N LEU A 323 18.76 -1.11 -9.43
CA LEU A 323 19.02 -0.47 -10.71
C LEU A 323 17.82 0.33 -11.23
N LEU A 324 16.58 -0.13 -10.97
CA LEU A 324 15.38 0.59 -11.36
C LEU A 324 15.05 1.73 -10.40
N MET A 325 15.12 1.47 -9.08
CA MET A 325 14.74 2.45 -8.08
C MET A 325 15.75 3.59 -7.94
N GLY A 326 17.05 3.33 -8.13
CA GLY A 326 18.09 4.36 -8.01
C GLY A 326 17.80 5.63 -8.82
N PRO A 327 17.67 5.58 -10.15
CA PRO A 327 17.35 6.78 -10.94
C PRO A 327 15.95 7.35 -10.66
N ILE A 328 14.95 6.51 -10.31
CA ILE A 328 13.60 6.95 -9.97
C ILE A 328 13.61 7.80 -8.69
N ILE A 329 14.33 7.37 -7.66
CA ILE A 329 14.46 8.11 -6.40
C ILE A 329 15.11 9.48 -6.64
N LEU A 330 16.20 9.54 -7.40
CA LEU A 330 16.87 10.78 -7.73
C LEU A 330 15.94 11.73 -8.50
N ALA A 331 15.19 11.20 -9.47
CA ALA A 331 14.21 11.98 -10.22
C ALA A 331 13.08 12.51 -9.33
N ILE A 332 12.56 11.69 -8.41
CA ILE A 332 11.55 12.10 -7.42
C ILE A 332 12.10 13.28 -6.60
N ILE A 333 13.28 13.13 -5.97
CA ILE A 333 13.88 14.16 -5.12
C ILE A 333 14.08 15.47 -5.88
N LEU A 334 14.57 15.40 -7.12
CA LEU A 334 14.82 16.57 -7.97
C LEU A 334 13.53 17.31 -8.37
N ILE A 335 12.45 16.57 -8.67
CA ILE A 335 11.20 17.13 -9.20
C ILE A 335 10.25 17.58 -8.07
N LEU A 336 10.40 17.11 -6.83
CA LEU A 336 9.50 17.43 -5.72
C LEU A 336 9.22 18.92 -5.52
N PRO A 337 10.19 19.87 -5.66
CA PRO A 337 9.90 21.30 -5.52
C PRO A 337 8.88 21.83 -6.53
N MET A 338 8.79 21.21 -7.70
CA MET A 338 7.77 21.52 -8.71
C MET A 338 6.51 20.66 -8.54
N ALA A 339 6.69 19.40 -8.14
CA ALA A 339 5.58 18.46 -8.02
C ALA A 339 4.63 18.81 -6.88
N ILE A 340 5.14 19.25 -5.73
CA ILE A 340 4.31 19.61 -4.57
C ILE A 340 3.34 20.76 -4.92
N PRO A 341 3.77 21.93 -5.42
CA PRO A 341 2.85 22.99 -5.80
C PRO A 341 1.89 22.62 -6.95
N LEU A 342 2.34 21.73 -7.85
CA LEU A 342 1.53 21.26 -8.97
C LEU A 342 0.43 20.30 -8.50
N LEU A 343 0.75 19.35 -7.63
CA LEU A 343 -0.16 18.29 -7.19
C LEU A 343 -1.03 18.70 -6.01
N TYR A 344 -0.57 19.63 -5.19
CA TYR A 344 -1.28 20.23 -4.05
C TYR A 344 -1.42 21.75 -4.26
N ASN A 345 -0.78 22.54 -3.43
CA ASN A 345 -0.62 24.00 -3.58
C ASN A 345 0.73 24.45 -2.95
N ARG A 346 1.02 25.76 -2.98
CA ARG A 346 2.28 26.28 -2.43
C ARG A 346 2.39 26.17 -0.90
N GLU A 347 1.28 26.10 -0.18
CA GLU A 347 1.25 25.94 1.28
C GLU A 347 1.86 24.60 1.72
N PHE A 348 1.84 23.59 0.83
CA PHE A 348 2.44 22.28 1.09
C PHE A 348 3.95 22.21 0.89
N LEU A 349 4.60 23.31 0.50
CA LEU A 349 6.06 23.36 0.39
C LEU A 349 6.77 23.11 1.74
N GLY A 350 6.09 23.33 2.88
CA GLY A 350 6.60 22.91 4.18
C GLY A 350 6.90 21.42 4.34
N ALA A 351 6.31 20.57 3.46
CA ALA A 351 6.60 19.13 3.42
C ALA A 351 7.84 18.78 2.61
N LEU A 352 8.46 19.74 1.88
CA LEU A 352 9.48 19.46 0.88
C LEU A 352 10.71 18.75 1.47
N GLY A 353 11.29 19.31 2.53
CA GLY A 353 12.50 18.75 3.18
C GLY A 353 12.26 17.32 3.67
N MET A 354 11.21 17.13 4.46
CA MET A 354 10.80 15.80 4.93
C MET A 354 10.63 14.82 3.76
N THR A 355 9.93 15.24 2.69
CA THR A 355 9.59 14.37 1.55
C THR A 355 10.84 13.97 0.76
N GLN A 356 11.77 14.92 0.54
CA GLN A 356 13.04 14.65 -0.13
C GLN A 356 13.91 13.68 0.68
N ILE A 357 13.99 13.87 2.00
CA ILE A 357 14.73 12.98 2.90
C ILE A 357 14.06 11.59 2.91
N ALA A 358 12.76 11.50 3.12
CA ALA A 358 12.04 10.23 3.14
C ALA A 358 12.17 9.45 1.83
N ALA A 359 12.18 10.14 0.68
CA ALA A 359 12.39 9.52 -0.63
C ALA A 359 13.73 8.78 -0.72
N ALA A 360 14.78 9.31 -0.07
CA ALA A 360 16.08 8.64 0.00
C ALA A 360 16.00 7.26 0.68
N GLY A 361 15.09 7.10 1.64
CA GLY A 361 14.85 5.83 2.32
C GLY A 361 14.39 4.70 1.39
N LEU A 362 13.74 5.02 0.28
CA LEU A 362 13.31 4.01 -0.72
C LEU A 362 14.47 3.19 -1.29
N LEU A 363 15.70 3.71 -1.27
CA LEU A 363 16.89 2.95 -1.70
C LEU A 363 17.17 1.78 -0.76
N PHE A 364 17.02 2.00 0.55
CA PHE A 364 17.16 0.93 1.54
C PHE A 364 15.97 -0.05 1.45
N LYS A 365 14.77 0.45 1.20
CA LYS A 365 13.61 -0.41 0.95
C LYS A 365 13.82 -1.29 -0.28
N ALA A 366 14.41 -0.76 -1.35
CA ALA A 366 14.77 -1.52 -2.54
C ALA A 366 15.77 -2.64 -2.26
N PHE A 367 16.61 -2.48 -1.24
CA PHE A 367 17.56 -3.50 -0.80
C PHE A 367 16.90 -4.60 0.02
N TYR A 368 16.10 -4.28 1.06
CA TYR A 368 15.60 -5.32 1.96
C TYR A 368 14.37 -6.06 1.45
N MET A 369 13.52 -5.43 0.67
CA MET A 369 12.26 -5.99 0.22
C MET A 369 12.40 -7.38 -0.47
N PRO A 370 13.35 -7.63 -1.39
CA PRO A 370 13.51 -8.98 -1.96
C PRO A 370 13.92 -10.04 -0.92
N LEU A 371 14.63 -9.65 0.13
CA LEU A 371 15.05 -10.54 1.21
C LEU A 371 13.89 -10.91 2.14
N GLU A 372 12.99 -9.96 2.38
CA GLU A 372 11.83 -10.11 3.25
C GLU A 372 10.87 -11.21 2.78
N TYR A 373 10.80 -11.47 1.48
CA TYR A 373 9.97 -12.53 0.91
C TYR A 373 10.55 -13.94 1.06
N ILE A 374 11.79 -14.11 1.53
CA ILE A 374 12.42 -15.44 1.70
C ILE A 374 11.61 -16.31 2.67
N PRO A 375 11.29 -15.89 3.91
CA PRO A 375 10.48 -16.68 4.84
C PRO A 375 9.09 -17.01 4.24
N LEU A 376 8.44 -16.03 3.63
CA LEU A 376 7.12 -16.22 3.06
C LEU A 376 7.12 -17.25 1.92
N SER A 377 8.13 -17.23 1.06
CA SER A 377 8.30 -18.19 -0.04
C SER A 377 8.54 -19.62 0.45
N ARG A 378 9.01 -19.78 1.68
CA ARG A 378 9.23 -21.08 2.35
C ARG A 378 8.00 -21.58 3.11
N GLY A 379 6.91 -20.79 3.12
CA GLY A 379 5.71 -21.08 3.92
C GLY A 379 5.84 -20.75 5.41
N GLU A 380 6.90 -20.07 5.82
CA GLU A 380 7.18 -19.67 7.20
C GLU A 380 6.44 -18.38 7.57
N ALA A 381 5.11 -18.36 7.43
CA ALA A 381 4.29 -17.18 7.62
C ALA A 381 4.43 -16.53 9.01
N ARG A 382 4.72 -17.32 10.06
CA ARG A 382 4.94 -16.78 11.41
C ARG A 382 6.23 -15.95 11.48
N VAL A 383 7.30 -16.41 10.84
CA VAL A 383 8.58 -15.69 10.79
C VAL A 383 8.39 -14.37 10.05
N PHE A 384 7.71 -14.41 8.90
CA PHE A 384 7.37 -13.21 8.15
C PHE A 384 6.56 -12.21 8.98
N LEU A 385 5.51 -12.65 9.68
CA LEU A 385 4.70 -11.78 10.53
C LEU A 385 5.49 -11.15 11.69
N VAL A 386 6.38 -11.90 12.32
CA VAL A 386 7.25 -11.36 13.39
C VAL A 386 8.21 -10.33 12.81
N GLN A 387 8.81 -10.61 11.67
CA GLN A 387 9.70 -9.68 10.98
C GLN A 387 8.98 -8.37 10.62
N GLU A 388 7.83 -8.46 9.96
CA GLU A 388 6.98 -7.31 9.62
C GLU A 388 6.59 -6.51 10.87
N SER A 389 6.25 -7.21 11.97
CA SER A 389 5.94 -6.58 13.25
C SER A 389 7.10 -5.76 13.81
N CYS A 390 8.30 -6.33 13.78
CA CYS A 390 9.51 -5.63 14.23
C CYS A 390 9.79 -4.40 13.35
N CYS A 391 9.60 -4.50 12.03
CA CYS A 391 9.79 -3.42 11.08
C CYS A 391 8.82 -2.26 11.33
N VAL A 392 7.52 -2.57 11.53
CA VAL A 392 6.51 -1.56 11.85
C VAL A 392 6.82 -0.82 13.15
N VAL A 393 7.21 -1.55 14.21
CA VAL A 393 7.59 -0.93 15.50
C VAL A 393 8.84 -0.06 15.34
N LEU A 394 9.83 -0.54 14.62
CA LEU A 394 11.06 0.19 14.34
C LEU A 394 10.77 1.50 13.58
N LEU A 395 9.90 1.43 12.58
CA LEU A 395 9.49 2.60 11.79
C LEU A 395 8.84 3.65 12.70
N ILE A 396 7.83 3.27 13.51
CA ILE A 396 7.16 4.20 14.43
C ILE A 396 8.16 4.85 15.39
N VAL A 397 9.04 4.05 15.99
CA VAL A 397 10.03 4.55 16.97
C VAL A 397 10.99 5.53 16.31
N CYS A 398 11.52 5.21 15.13
CA CYS A 398 12.42 6.10 14.41
C CYS A 398 11.74 7.38 13.93
N GLU A 399 10.49 7.30 13.46
CA GLU A 399 9.69 8.47 13.06
C GLU A 399 9.45 9.41 14.26
N ILE A 400 9.03 8.86 15.40
CA ILE A 400 8.79 9.63 16.63
C ILE A 400 10.10 10.28 17.12
N ILE A 401 11.18 9.53 17.23
CA ILE A 401 12.48 10.08 17.67
C ILE A 401 12.96 11.14 16.68
N GLY A 402 12.87 10.87 15.38
CA GLY A 402 13.27 11.83 14.37
C GLY A 402 12.49 13.15 14.49
N TYR A 403 11.16 13.07 14.63
CA TYR A 403 10.31 14.24 14.82
C TYR A 403 10.68 15.04 16.08
N LEU A 404 10.90 14.37 17.21
CA LEU A 404 11.30 15.03 18.46
C LEU A 404 12.65 15.75 18.36
N LEU A 405 13.54 15.31 17.47
CA LEU A 405 14.86 15.92 17.27
C LEU A 405 14.82 17.14 16.34
N HIS A 406 14.11 17.06 15.21
CA HIS A 406 14.14 18.06 14.14
C HIS A 406 12.79 18.28 13.44
N GLY A 407 11.66 18.07 14.12
CA GLY A 407 10.34 18.26 13.54
C GLY A 407 10.09 17.38 12.31
N LEU A 408 9.40 17.90 11.30
CA LEU A 408 9.04 17.15 10.08
C LEU A 408 10.27 16.63 9.31
N ASP A 409 11.33 17.42 9.17
CA ASP A 409 12.55 16.96 8.47
C ASP A 409 13.22 15.81 9.23
N GLY A 410 13.22 15.89 10.57
CA GLY A 410 13.69 14.80 11.42
C GLY A 410 12.84 13.53 11.28
N LEU A 411 11.53 13.66 11.10
CA LEU A 411 10.66 12.52 10.81
C LEU A 411 11.05 11.84 9.49
N GLY A 412 11.32 12.62 8.43
CA GLY A 412 11.87 12.11 7.18
C GLY A 412 13.19 11.34 7.39
N ALA A 413 14.08 11.87 8.22
CA ALA A 413 15.33 11.19 8.60
C ALA A 413 15.07 9.91 9.41
N GLY A 414 14.05 9.89 10.25
CA GLY A 414 13.57 8.70 10.97
C GLY A 414 13.15 7.59 10.04
N ILE A 415 12.42 7.89 8.96
CA ILE A 415 12.05 6.92 7.92
C ILE A 415 13.29 6.31 7.26
N VAL A 416 14.28 7.15 6.90
CA VAL A 416 15.55 6.67 6.32
C VAL A 416 16.28 5.76 7.30
N ALA A 417 16.39 6.17 8.57
CA ALA A 417 17.05 5.41 9.62
C ALA A 417 16.33 4.05 9.85
N ALA A 418 15.00 4.04 9.90
CA ALA A 418 14.22 2.82 10.03
C ALA A 418 14.50 1.86 8.90
N TYR A 419 14.39 2.29 7.64
CA TYR A 419 14.65 1.44 6.47
C TYR A 419 16.11 0.97 6.38
N ALA A 420 17.08 1.79 6.82
CA ALA A 420 18.48 1.38 6.90
C ALA A 420 18.71 0.29 7.96
N LEU A 421 18.14 0.46 9.15
CA LEU A 421 18.22 -0.53 10.23
C LEU A 421 17.48 -1.83 9.86
N GLU A 422 16.33 -1.72 9.24
CA GLU A 422 15.55 -2.84 8.69
C GLU A 422 16.35 -3.61 7.65
N SER A 423 16.98 -2.90 6.71
CA SER A 423 17.87 -3.50 5.70
C SER A 423 18.98 -4.33 6.34
N LEU A 424 19.59 -3.79 7.38
CA LEU A 424 20.66 -4.50 8.12
C LEU A 424 20.09 -5.69 8.88
N GLY A 425 18.98 -5.53 9.59
CA GLY A 425 18.36 -6.59 10.38
C GLY A 425 17.89 -7.75 9.52
N VAL A 426 17.15 -7.45 8.44
CA VAL A 426 16.67 -8.47 7.49
C VAL A 426 17.83 -9.19 6.80
N PHE A 427 18.88 -8.45 6.39
CA PHE A 427 20.07 -9.05 5.80
C PHE A 427 20.77 -10.01 6.77
N ILE A 428 21.02 -9.58 8.02
CA ILE A 428 21.68 -10.42 9.04
C ILE A 428 20.82 -11.67 9.32
N PHE A 429 19.52 -11.50 9.48
CA PHE A 429 18.58 -12.58 9.70
C PHE A 429 18.62 -13.61 8.54
N CYS A 430 18.50 -13.15 7.29
CA CYS A 430 18.53 -14.01 6.11
C CYS A 430 19.90 -14.72 5.95
N ARG A 431 20.99 -14.05 6.28
CA ARG A 431 22.34 -14.63 6.24
C ARG A 431 22.49 -15.78 7.24
N ILE A 432 21.97 -15.61 8.47
CA ILE A 432 22.09 -16.60 9.54
C ILE A 432 21.13 -17.78 9.33
N HIS A 433 19.85 -17.51 9.05
CA HIS A 433 18.82 -18.54 9.02
C HIS A 433 18.67 -19.23 7.66
N TYR A 434 18.92 -18.52 6.57
CA TYR A 434 18.70 -19.02 5.22
C TYR A 434 19.99 -19.18 4.41
N ALA A 435 21.15 -19.01 5.05
CA ALA A 435 22.46 -19.07 4.39
C ALA A 435 22.55 -18.14 3.14
N TYR A 436 21.83 -17.01 3.18
CA TYR A 436 21.81 -16.04 2.09
C TYR A 436 23.21 -15.44 1.87
N ARG A 437 23.64 -15.37 0.63
CA ARG A 437 24.91 -14.77 0.22
C ARG A 437 24.65 -13.62 -0.73
N LEU A 438 25.03 -12.42 -0.30
CA LEU A 438 24.87 -11.21 -1.07
C LEU A 438 25.83 -11.18 -2.26
N SER A 439 25.31 -10.81 -3.43
CA SER A 439 26.10 -10.61 -4.65
C SER A 439 26.99 -9.37 -4.54
N CYS A 440 28.26 -9.48 -4.95
CA CYS A 440 29.14 -8.31 -5.05
C CYS A 440 28.60 -7.24 -6.03
N TRP A 441 27.84 -7.65 -7.04
CA TRP A 441 27.21 -6.75 -8.00
C TRP A 441 26.10 -5.93 -7.35
N ALA A 442 25.26 -6.55 -6.51
CA ALA A 442 24.23 -5.84 -5.76
C ALA A 442 24.83 -4.76 -4.85
N VAL A 443 25.91 -5.10 -4.12
CA VAL A 443 26.64 -4.11 -3.30
C VAL A 443 27.17 -2.95 -4.15
N ARG A 444 27.78 -3.26 -5.29
CA ARG A 444 28.31 -2.23 -6.20
C ARG A 444 27.20 -1.32 -6.72
N HIS A 445 26.05 -1.86 -7.13
CA HIS A 445 24.93 -1.08 -7.61
C HIS A 445 24.35 -0.18 -6.50
N LEU A 446 24.20 -0.72 -5.29
CA LEU A 446 23.78 0.03 -4.11
C LEU A 446 24.73 1.20 -3.83
N LEU A 447 26.04 0.95 -3.79
CA LEU A 447 27.05 1.98 -3.52
C LEU A 447 27.03 3.09 -4.57
N VAL A 448 26.91 2.75 -5.86
CA VAL A 448 26.85 3.77 -6.95
C VAL A 448 25.63 4.67 -6.78
N HIS A 449 24.44 4.09 -6.51
CA HIS A 449 23.24 4.89 -6.33
C HIS A 449 23.25 5.66 -5.02
N LEU A 450 23.83 5.10 -3.95
CA LEU A 450 24.02 5.79 -2.68
C LEU A 450 24.94 7.02 -2.83
N VAL A 451 26.05 6.91 -3.55
CA VAL A 451 26.93 8.05 -3.85
C VAL A 451 26.19 9.12 -4.63
N ASN A 452 25.46 8.74 -5.71
CA ASN A 452 24.65 9.71 -6.47
C ASN A 452 23.58 10.38 -5.57
N LEU A 453 22.98 9.63 -4.66
CA LEU A 453 21.97 10.13 -3.72
C LEU A 453 22.57 11.13 -2.73
N ILE A 454 23.76 10.83 -2.16
CA ILE A 454 24.49 11.74 -1.28
C ILE A 454 24.88 13.03 -2.02
N LEU A 455 25.39 12.90 -3.24
CA LEU A 455 25.74 14.06 -4.07
C LEU A 455 24.52 14.92 -4.38
N LEU A 456 23.35 14.29 -4.70
CA LEU A 456 22.11 15.04 -4.91
C LEU A 456 21.65 15.71 -3.62
N GLY A 457 21.77 15.05 -2.46
CA GLY A 457 21.50 15.65 -1.15
C GLY A 457 22.37 16.90 -0.90
N CYS A 458 23.66 16.86 -1.24
CA CYS A 458 24.54 18.04 -1.19
C CYS A 458 24.07 19.15 -2.16
N VAL A 459 23.62 18.79 -3.36
CA VAL A 459 23.06 19.78 -4.31
C VAL A 459 21.82 20.44 -3.72
N VAL A 460 20.88 19.65 -3.19
CA VAL A 460 19.64 20.14 -2.55
C VAL A 460 19.94 21.05 -1.35
N TRP A 461 20.99 20.75 -0.58
CA TRP A 461 21.38 21.55 0.59
C TRP A 461 22.12 22.82 0.24
N LEU A 462 23.00 22.80 -0.78
CA LEU A 462 23.87 23.93 -1.16
C LEU A 462 23.20 24.94 -2.09
N TRP A 463 22.29 24.51 -2.95
CA TRP A 463 21.65 25.36 -3.95
C TRP A 463 20.17 25.53 -3.71
N GLN A 464 19.70 26.78 -3.84
CA GLN A 464 18.26 27.05 -3.85
C GLN A 464 17.63 26.54 -5.14
N VAL A 465 16.36 26.14 -5.06
CA VAL A 465 15.57 25.60 -6.19
C VAL A 465 15.53 26.55 -7.40
N ASP A 466 15.58 27.85 -7.16
CA ASP A 466 15.57 28.90 -8.21
C ASP A 466 16.93 29.03 -8.94
N SER A 467 17.98 28.34 -8.48
CA SER A 467 19.30 28.43 -9.09
C SER A 467 19.46 27.43 -10.25
N TRP A 468 20.11 27.88 -11.31
CA TRP A 468 20.49 26.98 -12.41
C TRP A 468 21.36 25.80 -11.95
N GLY A 469 22.16 26.01 -10.90
CA GLY A 469 23.02 24.98 -10.35
C GLY A 469 22.24 23.78 -9.79
N TYR A 470 21.12 24.02 -9.12
CA TYR A 470 20.23 22.97 -8.62
C TYR A 470 19.77 22.04 -9.76
N TRP A 471 19.24 22.62 -10.84
CA TRP A 471 18.67 21.86 -11.95
C TRP A 471 19.72 21.19 -12.81
N LEU A 472 20.80 21.89 -13.16
CA LEU A 472 21.86 21.34 -14.01
C LEU A 472 22.60 20.18 -13.34
N LEU A 473 23.04 20.36 -12.08
CA LEU A 473 23.73 19.30 -11.34
C LEU A 473 22.79 18.15 -10.99
N GLY A 474 21.57 18.46 -10.56
CA GLY A 474 20.55 17.44 -10.26
C GLY A 474 20.22 16.59 -11.49
N LEU A 475 19.99 17.24 -12.65
CA LEU A 475 19.73 16.54 -13.91
C LEU A 475 20.93 15.68 -14.34
N PHE A 476 22.14 16.21 -14.21
CA PHE A 476 23.36 15.45 -14.49
C PHE A 476 23.46 14.18 -13.66
N LEU A 477 23.21 14.25 -12.34
CA LEU A 477 23.21 13.09 -11.45
C LEU A 477 22.10 12.07 -11.80
N CYS A 478 20.91 12.55 -12.14
CA CYS A 478 19.81 11.69 -12.61
C CYS A 478 20.18 10.98 -13.91
N LEU A 479 20.74 11.68 -14.91
CA LEU A 479 21.16 11.10 -16.17
C LEU A 479 22.32 10.12 -15.98
N ASN A 480 23.30 10.43 -15.12
CA ASN A 480 24.39 9.53 -14.76
C ASN A 480 23.86 8.22 -14.17
N SER A 481 22.95 8.32 -13.18
CA SER A 481 22.31 7.16 -12.55
C SER A 481 21.51 6.33 -13.55
N LEU A 482 20.75 6.99 -14.43
CA LEU A 482 19.95 6.34 -15.47
C LEU A 482 20.83 5.63 -16.50
N SER A 483 21.87 6.29 -16.98
CA SER A 483 22.85 5.72 -17.93
C SER A 483 23.56 4.50 -17.35
N TYR A 484 23.99 4.60 -16.10
CA TYR A 484 24.59 3.47 -15.38
C TYR A 484 23.63 2.28 -15.30
N SER A 485 22.38 2.52 -14.86
CA SER A 485 21.35 1.49 -14.74
C SER A 485 21.03 0.85 -16.08
N PHE A 486 20.79 1.66 -17.11
CA PHE A 486 20.50 1.18 -18.46
C PHE A 486 21.64 0.30 -19.03
N SER A 487 22.88 0.75 -18.88
CA SER A 487 24.06 0.00 -19.31
C SER A 487 24.15 -1.37 -18.63
N LYS A 488 23.86 -1.44 -17.31
CA LYS A 488 23.94 -2.69 -16.55
C LYS A 488 22.78 -3.64 -16.86
N ILE A 489 21.56 -3.13 -16.97
CA ILE A 489 20.38 -3.91 -17.37
C ILE A 489 20.57 -4.49 -18.77
N HIS A 490 21.03 -3.67 -19.74
CA HIS A 490 21.31 -4.15 -21.09
C HIS A 490 22.38 -5.24 -21.15
N HIS A 491 23.42 -5.12 -20.32
CA HIS A 491 24.48 -6.12 -20.22
C HIS A 491 24.00 -7.43 -19.56
N SER A 492 23.08 -7.33 -18.57
CA SER A 492 22.47 -8.49 -17.94
C SER A 492 21.58 -9.27 -18.90
N LEU A 493 20.74 -8.56 -19.68
CA LEU A 493 19.86 -9.17 -20.69
C LEU A 493 20.62 -9.84 -21.86
N LYS A 494 21.84 -9.43 -22.15
CA LYS A 494 22.69 -10.07 -23.18
C LYS A 494 23.40 -11.32 -22.69
N ARG A 495 23.47 -11.55 -21.37
CA ARG A 495 24.10 -12.72 -20.76
C ARG A 495 23.14 -13.90 -20.52
N GLU A 496 21.84 -13.64 -20.58
CA GLU A 496 20.76 -14.66 -20.64
C GLU A 496 20.51 -15.08 -22.09
#